data_95b31ad5ef8e401749cc091706d28aec
#
_entry.id   95b31ad5ef8e401749cc091706d28aec
#
_cell.length_a   1.000
_cell.length_b   1.000
_cell.length_c   1.000
_cell.angle_alpha   90.00
_cell.angle_beta   90.00
_cell.angle_gamma   90.00
#
_symmetry.space_group_name_H-M   'P 1'
#
loop_
_entity.id
_entity.type
_entity.pdbx_description
1 polymer ?
#
loop_
_entity_poly.entity_id
_entity_poly.type
_entity_poly.pdbx_seq_one_letter_code
_entity_poly.pdbx_strand_id
1 'polypeptide(L)'
;MNDLSAYLDSTHSSVQIDLRDDQWHHLGIPTAPGWYFISTNAPVSLLQQQSLWAPTYPRAKDQKVVNVKNYDLQRRANRYSESLSTYFNTKAVYSGLASNLRSRAREHTFADPGTAGLSLSKYPALHDYEWVFNFVTLKRFMADCQCQAVLLRLGEQMWRAKHGWPVLCAE
;
A
#
# COMPACT_ATOMS: atom_id res chain seq x y z
N MET A 1 -4.31 22.01 -10.43
CA MET A 1 -4.41 20.53 -10.54
C MET A 1 -3.28 19.89 -11.32
N ASN A 2 -2.86 20.49 -12.46
CA ASN A 2 -1.72 19.95 -13.23
C ASN A 2 -0.41 19.84 -12.45
N ASP A 3 -0.17 20.72 -11.49
CA ASP A 3 1.04 20.72 -10.67
C ASP A 3 1.09 19.52 -9.69
N LEU A 4 -0.04 19.11 -9.08
CA LEU A 4 -0.10 17.96 -8.20
C LEU A 4 0.16 16.64 -8.94
N SER A 5 -0.47 16.45 -10.10
CA SER A 5 -0.25 15.25 -10.92
C SER A 5 1.20 15.13 -11.38
N ALA A 6 1.78 16.22 -11.88
CA ALA A 6 3.19 16.25 -12.27
C ALA A 6 4.13 15.98 -11.08
N TYR A 7 3.80 16.50 -9.91
CA TYR A 7 4.55 16.25 -8.68
C TYR A 7 4.52 14.79 -8.26
N LEU A 8 3.36 14.15 -8.30
CA LEU A 8 3.20 12.74 -7.95
C LEU A 8 4.03 11.82 -8.86
N ASP A 9 4.23 12.20 -10.11
CA ASP A 9 4.99 11.40 -11.07
C ASP A 9 6.49 11.64 -11.05
N SER A 10 6.90 12.88 -10.77
CA SER A 10 8.29 13.32 -11.00
C SER A 10 9.20 13.20 -9.78
N THR A 11 8.64 13.08 -8.56
CA THR A 11 9.40 13.24 -7.32
C THR A 11 9.29 12.07 -6.34
N HIS A 12 8.85 10.90 -6.79
CA HIS A 12 8.78 9.76 -5.90
C HIS A 12 10.18 9.23 -5.53
N SER A 13 10.33 8.88 -4.26
CA SER A 13 11.46 8.11 -3.75
C SER A 13 11.07 6.64 -3.67
N SER A 14 12.04 5.75 -3.84
CA SER A 14 11.81 4.31 -3.83
C SER A 14 12.73 3.63 -2.83
N VAL A 15 12.19 2.70 -2.05
CA VAL A 15 12.95 1.85 -1.13
C VAL A 15 12.51 0.41 -1.35
N GLN A 16 13.48 -0.49 -1.48
CA GLN A 16 13.20 -1.92 -1.61
C GLN A 16 12.64 -2.45 -0.29
N ILE A 17 11.55 -3.20 -0.36
CA ILE A 17 10.97 -3.90 0.78
C ILE A 17 11.74 -5.20 0.97
N ASP A 18 12.30 -5.41 2.16
CA ASP A 18 12.79 -6.72 2.56
C ASP A 18 11.74 -7.43 3.43
N LEU A 19 11.22 -8.56 2.95
CA LEU A 19 10.20 -9.33 3.66
C LEU A 19 10.77 -10.15 4.82
N ARG A 20 12.10 -10.21 4.95
CA ARG A 20 12.83 -10.97 5.99
C ARG A 20 13.46 -10.08 7.06
N ASP A 21 13.71 -8.81 6.73
CA ASP A 21 14.26 -7.80 7.65
C ASP A 21 13.15 -6.91 8.21
N ASP A 22 12.92 -6.94 9.52
CA ASP A 22 11.90 -6.15 10.20
C ASP A 22 12.26 -4.66 10.35
N GLN A 23 13.48 -4.25 9.99
CA GLN A 23 14.00 -2.87 10.09
C GLN A 23 14.12 -2.16 8.74
N TRP A 24 13.89 -2.82 7.60
CA TRP A 24 14.07 -2.25 6.27
C TRP A 24 13.36 -0.90 6.06
N HIS A 25 12.21 -0.71 6.69
CA HIS A 25 11.38 0.49 6.56
C HIS A 25 12.01 1.74 7.20
N HIS A 26 13.09 1.58 7.96
CA HIS A 26 13.89 2.70 8.45
C HIS A 26 14.86 3.25 7.39
N LEU A 27 15.08 2.55 6.29
CA LEU A 27 16.00 2.93 5.23
C LEU A 27 15.46 4.08 4.38
N GLY A 28 15.47 5.30 4.93
CA GLY A 28 15.13 6.50 4.17
C GLY A 28 13.65 6.83 4.02
N ILE A 29 12.72 6.05 4.60
CA ILE A 29 11.29 6.38 4.59
C ILE A 29 10.98 7.36 5.74
N PRO A 30 10.46 8.56 5.45
CA PRO A 30 10.20 9.57 6.47
C PRO A 30 8.94 9.27 7.29
N THR A 31 8.90 9.78 8.53
CA THR A 31 7.71 9.80 9.40
C THR A 31 6.80 10.98 9.05
N ALA A 32 6.52 11.18 7.78
CA ALA A 32 5.76 12.30 7.24
C ALA A 32 4.51 11.82 6.51
N PRO A 33 3.48 12.66 6.37
CA PRO A 33 2.33 12.34 5.53
C PRO A 33 2.70 12.36 4.05
N GLY A 34 2.01 11.52 3.28
CA GLY A 34 2.25 11.42 1.85
C GLY A 34 1.45 10.36 1.14
N TRP A 35 1.77 10.18 -0.13
CA TRP A 35 1.23 9.15 -1.01
C TRP A 35 2.27 8.08 -1.24
N TYR A 36 1.80 6.88 -1.52
CA TYR A 36 2.69 5.77 -1.85
C TYR A 36 2.00 4.77 -2.78
N PHE A 37 2.81 4.00 -3.48
CA PHE A 37 2.38 2.79 -4.15
C PHE A 37 3.42 1.69 -3.95
N ILE A 38 2.95 0.45 -3.97
CA ILE A 38 3.80 -0.74 -3.85
C ILE A 38 3.82 -1.41 -5.21
N SER A 39 5.03 -1.63 -5.73
CA SER A 39 5.26 -2.36 -6.97
C SER A 39 5.99 -3.67 -6.72
N THR A 40 5.81 -4.63 -7.63
CA THR A 40 6.46 -5.93 -7.58
C THR A 40 6.59 -6.53 -8.98
N ASN A 41 7.54 -7.45 -9.13
CA ASN A 41 7.66 -8.32 -10.30
C ASN A 41 6.94 -9.67 -10.09
N ALA A 42 6.30 -9.90 -8.93
CA ALA A 42 5.49 -11.08 -8.70
C ALA A 42 4.31 -11.13 -9.67
N PRO A 43 4.03 -12.27 -10.32
CA PRO A 43 2.90 -12.38 -11.23
C PRO A 43 1.57 -12.28 -10.49
N VAL A 44 0.57 -11.66 -11.11
CA VAL A 44 -0.78 -11.52 -10.52
C VAL A 44 -1.39 -12.87 -10.17
N SER A 45 -1.16 -13.89 -10.99
CA SER A 45 -1.61 -15.27 -10.73
C SER A 45 -1.07 -15.84 -9.41
N LEU A 46 0.15 -15.46 -9.00
CA LEU A 46 0.68 -15.84 -7.70
C LEU A 46 -0.07 -15.13 -6.57
N LEU A 47 -0.36 -13.84 -6.70
CA LEU A 47 -1.14 -13.07 -5.71
C LEU A 47 -2.55 -13.64 -5.54
N GLN A 48 -3.15 -14.12 -6.63
CA GLN A 48 -4.47 -14.77 -6.66
C GLN A 48 -4.52 -16.11 -5.91
N GLN A 49 -3.38 -16.70 -5.61
CA GLN A 49 -3.26 -17.97 -4.90
C GLN A 49 -2.89 -17.80 -3.42
N GLN A 50 -2.50 -16.59 -2.99
CA GLN A 50 -2.02 -16.34 -1.63
C GLN A 50 -3.17 -16.13 -0.65
N SER A 51 -3.59 -17.19 0.01
CA SER A 51 -4.57 -17.13 1.11
C SER A 51 -3.88 -17.26 2.46
N LEU A 52 -4.27 -16.42 3.41
CA LEU A 52 -3.90 -16.54 4.80
C LEU A 52 -5.10 -16.92 5.64
N TRP A 53 -4.87 -17.85 6.56
CA TRP A 53 -5.81 -18.06 7.65
C TRP A 53 -5.85 -16.81 8.53
N ALA A 54 -7.02 -16.16 8.62
CA ALA A 54 -7.15 -14.92 9.37
C ALA A 54 -7.05 -15.20 10.87
N PRO A 55 -5.97 -14.78 11.55
CA PRO A 55 -5.91 -14.90 12.99
C PRO A 55 -6.97 -13.99 13.63
N THR A 56 -7.54 -14.44 14.74
CA THR A 56 -8.35 -13.62 15.63
C THR A 56 -7.47 -13.05 16.73
N TYR A 57 -7.72 -11.82 17.19
CA TYR A 57 -7.05 -11.26 18.34
C TYR A 57 -8.05 -10.51 19.23
N PRO A 58 -7.82 -10.46 20.55
CA PRO A 58 -8.66 -9.65 21.43
C PRO A 58 -8.46 -8.17 21.15
N ARG A 59 -9.55 -7.43 21.03
CA ARG A 59 -9.51 -5.98 20.88
C ARG A 59 -9.17 -5.33 22.22
N ALA A 60 -8.13 -4.49 22.24
CA ALA A 60 -7.59 -3.94 23.49
C ALA A 60 -8.58 -3.12 24.34
N LYS A 61 -9.66 -2.58 23.76
CA LYS A 61 -10.65 -1.74 24.47
C LYS A 61 -11.80 -2.49 25.12
N ASP A 62 -12.20 -3.63 24.62
CA ASP A 62 -13.42 -4.31 25.04
C ASP A 62 -13.29 -5.84 25.15
N GLN A 63 -12.08 -6.35 24.97
CA GLN A 63 -11.75 -7.79 24.96
C GLN A 63 -12.59 -8.64 24.01
N LYS A 64 -13.39 -8.01 23.13
CA LYS A 64 -14.10 -8.74 22.09
C LYS A 64 -13.11 -9.29 21.09
N VAL A 65 -13.24 -10.57 20.82
CA VAL A 65 -12.47 -11.23 19.76
C VAL A 65 -12.93 -10.65 18.43
N VAL A 66 -12.05 -9.96 17.74
CA VAL A 66 -12.29 -9.47 16.37
C VAL A 66 -11.50 -10.30 15.40
N ASN A 67 -12.17 -10.72 14.34
CA ASN A 67 -11.44 -11.22 13.18
C ASN A 67 -10.55 -10.11 12.66
N VAL A 68 -9.24 -10.35 12.64
CA VAL A 68 -8.34 -9.45 11.93
C VAL A 68 -8.86 -9.41 10.50
N LYS A 69 -9.30 -8.25 10.06
CA LYS A 69 -9.52 -8.03 8.62
C LYS A 69 -8.16 -8.01 7.96
N ASN A 70 -7.53 -9.19 7.90
CA ASN A 70 -6.32 -9.37 7.14
C ASN A 70 -6.63 -8.96 5.71
N TYR A 71 -5.68 -8.28 5.13
CA TYR A 71 -5.69 -8.05 3.71
C TYR A 71 -5.48 -9.41 3.05
N ASP A 72 -6.57 -10.07 2.72
CA ASP A 72 -6.56 -11.33 1.99
C ASP A 72 -6.15 -11.03 0.54
N LEU A 73 -4.90 -11.31 0.21
CA LEU A 73 -4.34 -11.07 -1.12
C LEU A 73 -5.11 -11.82 -2.19
N GLN A 74 -5.45 -13.09 -1.94
CA GLN A 74 -6.24 -13.92 -2.86
C GLN A 74 -7.58 -13.26 -3.16
N ARG A 75 -8.33 -12.91 -2.12
CA ARG A 75 -9.65 -12.29 -2.26
C ARG A 75 -9.56 -10.96 -3.01
N ARG A 76 -8.52 -10.18 -2.76
CA ARG A 76 -8.34 -8.88 -3.42
C ARG A 76 -7.94 -9.04 -4.87
N ALA A 77 -6.94 -9.88 -5.15
CA ALA A 77 -6.46 -10.12 -6.50
C ALA A 77 -7.50 -10.78 -7.42
N ASN A 78 -8.46 -11.53 -6.83
CA ASN A 78 -9.55 -12.16 -7.59
C ASN A 78 -10.82 -11.30 -7.69
N ARG A 79 -10.89 -10.17 -6.98
CA ARG A 79 -12.09 -9.33 -6.96
C ARG A 79 -12.37 -8.67 -8.31
N TYR A 80 -11.33 -8.31 -9.00
CA TYR A 80 -11.39 -7.67 -10.30
C TYR A 80 -10.97 -8.70 -11.36
N SER A 81 -11.96 -9.40 -11.89
CA SER A 81 -11.78 -10.30 -13.01
C SER A 81 -11.33 -9.54 -14.27
N GLU A 82 -11.13 -10.24 -15.36
CA GLU A 82 -10.56 -9.83 -16.65
C GLU A 82 -10.94 -8.42 -17.17
N SER A 83 -12.09 -7.89 -16.81
CA SER A 83 -12.57 -6.58 -17.28
C SER A 83 -11.73 -5.38 -16.82
N LEU A 84 -10.98 -5.51 -15.72
CA LEU A 84 -10.13 -4.44 -15.20
C LEU A 84 -8.64 -4.66 -15.47
N SER A 85 -8.24 -5.81 -15.99
CA SER A 85 -6.84 -6.09 -16.32
C SER A 85 -6.26 -5.09 -17.33
N THR A 86 -7.08 -4.52 -18.21
CA THR A 86 -6.69 -3.48 -19.16
C THR A 86 -6.29 -2.16 -18.52
N TYR A 87 -6.69 -1.92 -17.25
CA TYR A 87 -6.32 -0.72 -16.49
C TYR A 87 -5.05 -0.89 -15.66
N PHE A 88 -4.49 -2.11 -15.60
CA PHE A 88 -3.25 -2.39 -14.86
C PHE A 88 -2.01 -2.05 -15.69
N ASN A 89 -1.83 -0.77 -16.00
CA ASN A 89 -0.72 -0.29 -16.83
C ASN A 89 0.61 -0.19 -16.08
N THR A 90 0.61 -0.36 -14.77
CA THR A 90 1.81 -0.26 -13.94
C THR A 90 2.09 -1.57 -13.21
N LYS A 91 3.35 -1.79 -12.84
CA LYS A 91 3.73 -2.87 -11.90
C LYS A 91 3.24 -2.60 -10.48
N ALA A 92 2.53 -1.52 -10.25
CA ALA A 92 1.96 -1.17 -8.95
C ALA A 92 0.78 -2.10 -8.64
N VAL A 93 0.90 -2.82 -7.53
CA VAL A 93 -0.15 -3.74 -7.06
C VAL A 93 -1.01 -3.12 -5.97
N TYR A 94 -0.53 -2.06 -5.32
CA TYR A 94 -1.24 -1.32 -4.28
C TYR A 94 -0.88 0.16 -4.33
N SER A 95 -1.84 1.04 -4.03
CA SER A 95 -1.61 2.47 -3.79
C SER A 95 -2.39 2.94 -2.58
N GLY A 96 -1.92 4.01 -1.95
CA GLY A 96 -2.57 4.55 -0.78
C GLY A 96 -1.99 5.89 -0.34
N LEU A 97 -2.57 6.38 0.74
CA LEU A 97 -2.14 7.56 1.47
C LEU A 97 -1.81 7.19 2.93
N ALA A 98 -0.97 7.97 3.56
CA ALA A 98 -0.61 7.77 4.95
C ALA A 98 -0.35 9.11 5.66
N SER A 99 -0.69 9.18 6.95
CA SER A 99 -0.24 10.26 7.83
C SER A 99 1.22 10.05 8.27
N ASN A 100 1.70 8.82 8.22
CA ASN A 100 3.07 8.42 8.50
C ASN A 100 3.49 7.32 7.51
N LEU A 101 4.31 7.69 6.52
CA LEU A 101 4.77 6.79 5.46
C LEU A 101 5.57 5.60 6.00
N ARG A 102 6.47 5.83 6.99
CA ARG A 102 7.30 4.78 7.57
C ARG A 102 6.45 3.72 8.29
N SER A 103 5.53 4.14 9.15
CA SER A 103 4.63 3.21 9.81
C SER A 103 3.79 2.43 8.81
N ARG A 104 3.32 3.10 7.75
CA ARG A 104 2.50 2.45 6.73
C ARG A 104 3.28 1.41 5.92
N ALA A 105 4.55 1.68 5.60
CA ALA A 105 5.43 0.73 4.95
C ALA A 105 5.58 -0.55 5.80
N ARG A 106 5.83 -0.38 7.12
CA ARG A 106 5.90 -1.50 8.08
C ARG A 106 4.60 -2.30 8.13
N GLU A 107 3.45 -1.62 8.23
CA GLU A 107 2.13 -2.26 8.28
C GLU A 107 1.86 -3.15 7.07
N HIS A 108 2.26 -2.72 5.86
CA HIS A 108 2.10 -3.52 4.65
C HIS A 108 2.99 -4.77 4.64
N THR A 109 4.14 -4.69 5.25
CA THR A 109 5.07 -5.83 5.30
C THR A 109 4.70 -6.82 6.39
N PHE A 110 4.49 -6.37 7.64
CA PHE A 110 4.42 -7.24 8.81
C PHE A 110 3.02 -7.40 9.41
N ALA A 111 2.04 -6.58 8.99
CA ALA A 111 0.68 -6.60 9.51
C ALA A 111 0.61 -6.43 11.02
N ASP A 112 0.97 -5.25 11.50
CA ASP A 112 0.79 -4.92 12.90
C ASP A 112 -0.69 -5.08 13.31
N PRO A 113 -0.98 -5.59 14.52
CA PRO A 113 -2.35 -5.82 14.98
C PRO A 113 -3.22 -4.55 14.87
N GLY A 114 -4.41 -4.69 14.32
CA GLY A 114 -5.35 -3.59 14.15
C GLY A 114 -5.16 -2.76 12.89
N THR A 115 -4.18 -3.07 12.05
CA THR A 115 -3.93 -2.40 10.78
C THR A 115 -4.44 -3.22 9.59
N ALA A 116 -4.81 -2.53 8.50
CA ALA A 116 -5.21 -3.15 7.25
C ALA A 116 -4.03 -3.14 6.26
N GLY A 117 -2.89 -3.70 6.66
CA GLY A 117 -1.72 -3.88 5.81
C GLY A 117 -1.79 -5.14 4.94
N LEU A 118 -0.99 -5.22 3.89
CA LEU A 118 -0.94 -6.39 2.97
C LEU A 118 -0.36 -7.65 3.63
N SER A 119 0.40 -7.50 4.71
CA SER A 119 1.03 -8.61 5.44
C SER A 119 1.99 -9.45 4.59
N LEU A 120 2.73 -8.82 3.70
CA LEU A 120 3.53 -9.49 2.67
C LEU A 120 4.51 -10.54 3.21
N SER A 121 5.13 -10.30 4.38
CA SER A 121 6.07 -11.22 5.01
C SER A 121 5.45 -12.56 5.42
N LYS A 122 4.13 -12.63 5.56
CA LYS A 122 3.40 -13.83 5.94
C LYS A 122 3.15 -14.81 4.80
N TYR A 123 3.56 -14.44 3.59
CA TYR A 123 3.42 -15.27 2.40
C TYR A 123 4.79 -15.71 1.89
N PRO A 124 5.30 -16.88 2.29
CA PRO A 124 6.65 -17.34 1.91
C PRO A 124 6.88 -17.35 0.40
N ALA A 125 5.85 -17.67 -0.38
CA ALA A 125 5.93 -17.68 -1.85
C ALA A 125 6.23 -16.30 -2.47
N LEU A 126 6.08 -15.21 -1.70
CA LEU A 126 6.36 -13.84 -2.16
C LEU A 126 7.81 -13.41 -1.86
N HIS A 127 8.56 -14.17 -1.05
CA HIS A 127 9.88 -13.77 -0.57
C HIS A 127 10.97 -13.74 -1.64
N ASP A 128 10.77 -14.42 -2.75
CA ASP A 128 11.73 -14.49 -3.85
C ASP A 128 11.48 -13.45 -4.96
N TYR A 129 10.49 -12.57 -4.74
CA TYR A 129 10.15 -11.50 -5.68
C TYR A 129 10.60 -10.15 -5.15
N GLU A 130 10.85 -9.23 -6.07
CA GLU A 130 11.14 -7.84 -5.73
C GLU A 130 9.87 -7.12 -5.30
N TRP A 131 9.99 -6.38 -4.21
CA TRP A 131 8.95 -5.49 -3.71
C TRP A 131 9.54 -4.12 -3.47
N VAL A 132 8.87 -3.08 -3.93
CA VAL A 132 9.35 -1.71 -3.80
C VAL A 132 8.25 -0.82 -3.23
N PHE A 133 8.58 -0.08 -2.19
CA PHE A 133 7.76 0.97 -1.62
C PHE A 133 8.15 2.30 -2.26
N ASN A 134 7.27 2.84 -3.09
CA ASN A 134 7.46 4.12 -3.76
C ASN A 134 6.61 5.16 -3.04
N PHE A 135 7.16 6.34 -2.75
CA PHE A 135 6.44 7.35 -1.98
C PHE A 135 6.80 8.78 -2.35
N VAL A 136 5.87 9.68 -2.04
CA VAL A 136 6.01 11.13 -2.16
C VAL A 136 5.50 11.78 -0.89
N THR A 137 6.30 12.68 -0.30
CA THR A 137 5.88 13.41 0.90
C THR A 137 4.97 14.59 0.56
N LEU A 138 4.06 14.92 1.47
CA LEU A 138 3.15 16.05 1.30
C LEU A 138 3.82 17.43 1.51
N LYS A 139 5.10 17.48 1.91
CA LYS A 139 5.78 18.71 2.38
C LYS A 139 5.55 19.95 1.51
N ARG A 140 5.62 19.80 0.19
CA ARG A 140 5.49 20.92 -0.76
C ARG A 140 4.13 21.62 -0.70
N PHE A 141 3.08 20.89 -0.36
CA PHE A 141 1.69 21.39 -0.39
C PHE A 141 1.16 21.74 1.00
N MET A 142 1.95 21.54 2.05
CA MET A 142 1.46 21.77 3.43
C MET A 142 1.23 23.23 3.74
N ALA A 143 2.00 24.15 3.17
CA ALA A 143 1.90 25.58 3.44
C ALA A 143 0.58 26.18 2.93
N ASP A 144 0.06 25.64 1.82
CA ASP A 144 -1.11 26.18 1.10
C ASP A 144 -2.40 25.38 1.36
N CYS A 145 -2.33 24.33 2.17
CA CYS A 145 -3.44 23.40 2.35
C CYS A 145 -4.14 23.56 3.69
N GLN A 146 -5.39 24.04 3.67
CA GLN A 146 -6.23 24.13 4.87
C GLN A 146 -6.71 22.75 5.37
N CYS A 147 -6.75 21.73 4.51
CA CYS A 147 -7.21 20.39 4.87
C CYS A 147 -6.33 19.28 4.26
N GLN A 148 -5.33 18.87 5.02
CA GLN A 148 -4.39 17.81 4.63
C GLN A 148 -5.08 16.49 4.23
N ALA A 149 -6.14 16.09 4.94
CA ALA A 149 -6.86 14.85 4.66
C ALA A 149 -7.55 14.87 3.28
N VAL A 150 -8.08 16.01 2.88
CA VAL A 150 -8.70 16.18 1.56
C VAL A 150 -7.64 16.11 0.47
N LEU A 151 -6.52 16.81 0.66
CA LEU A 151 -5.43 16.82 -0.31
C LEU A 151 -4.83 15.42 -0.51
N LEU A 152 -4.62 14.67 0.58
CA LEU A 152 -4.13 13.29 0.49
C LEU A 152 -5.08 12.41 -0.32
N ARG A 153 -6.38 12.48 -0.07
CA ARG A 153 -7.38 11.70 -0.83
C ARG A 153 -7.42 12.10 -2.30
N LEU A 154 -7.38 13.39 -2.58
CA LEU A 154 -7.37 13.90 -3.96
C LEU A 154 -6.15 13.38 -4.73
N GLY A 155 -4.95 13.47 -4.15
CA GLY A 155 -3.73 12.98 -4.79
C GLY A 155 -3.77 11.48 -5.09
N GLU A 156 -4.29 10.66 -4.18
CA GLU A 156 -4.46 9.23 -4.41
C GLU A 156 -5.40 8.95 -5.59
N GLN A 157 -6.55 9.64 -5.65
CA GLN A 157 -7.52 9.47 -6.75
C GLN A 157 -6.97 9.96 -8.09
N MET A 158 -6.26 11.10 -8.09
CA MET A 158 -5.61 11.61 -9.30
C MET A 158 -4.55 10.64 -9.83
N TRP A 159 -3.75 10.07 -8.94
CA TRP A 159 -2.74 9.07 -9.31
C TRP A 159 -3.41 7.83 -9.93
N ARG A 160 -4.45 7.30 -9.29
CA ARG A 160 -5.22 6.15 -9.80
C ARG A 160 -5.91 6.43 -11.14
N ALA A 161 -6.47 7.62 -11.30
CA ALA A 161 -7.11 8.03 -12.56
C ALA A 161 -6.11 8.05 -13.73
N LYS A 162 -4.84 8.38 -13.45
CA LYS A 162 -3.78 8.44 -14.46
C LYS A 162 -3.12 7.09 -14.73
N HIS A 163 -2.83 6.33 -13.69
CA HIS A 163 -2.00 5.11 -13.76
C HIS A 163 -2.81 3.81 -13.71
N GLY A 164 -4.11 3.90 -13.49
CA GLY A 164 -4.98 2.75 -13.31
C GLY A 164 -5.15 2.33 -11.85
N TRP A 165 -6.11 1.46 -11.61
CA TRP A 165 -6.45 0.96 -10.29
C TRP A 165 -5.60 -0.24 -9.93
N PRO A 166 -4.78 -0.21 -8.85
CA PRO A 166 -3.95 -1.34 -8.48
C PRO A 166 -4.77 -2.54 -8.02
N VAL A 167 -4.35 -3.75 -8.41
CA VAL A 167 -5.09 -5.01 -8.24
C VAL A 167 -5.46 -5.35 -6.79
N LEU A 168 -4.66 -4.91 -5.83
CA LEU A 168 -4.90 -5.17 -4.41
C LEU A 168 -5.65 -4.04 -3.68
N CYS A 169 -5.97 -2.93 -4.34
CA CYS A 169 -6.71 -1.85 -3.70
C CYS A 169 -8.19 -2.20 -3.51
N ALA A 170 -8.76 -1.70 -2.40
CA ALA A 170 -10.20 -1.62 -2.23
C ALA A 170 -10.77 -0.46 -3.05
N GLU A 171 -12.06 -0.50 -3.32
CA GLU A 171 -12.82 0.64 -3.79
C GLU A 171 -12.81 1.77 -2.77
#